data_dfbb5c981df0b883c7d45704d9491615
#
_entry.id   dfbb5c981df0b883c7d45704d9491615
#
_cell.length_a   1.000
_cell.length_b   1.000
_cell.length_c   1.000
_cell.angle_alpha   90.00
_cell.angle_beta   90.00
_cell.angle_gamma   90.00
#
_symmetry.space_group_name_H-M   'P 1'
#
loop_
_entity.id
_entity.type
_entity.pdbx_description
1 polymer ?
#
loop_
_entity_poly.entity_id
_entity_poly.type
_entity_poly.pdbx_seq_one_letter_code
_entity_poly.pdbx_strand_id
1 'polypeptide(L)'
;MRKIAMLLVFGIFLTTNLISAEEGGKVESKAQEKTMEVAVIQTKKGNIIFKFFPDDAPNTVDNFKKLANKGFYNGLKFHRREPGFVIQGGDPKGNGTGGPGYTIKAEFNMKPHLEGTVAMARSNAPDSAGSQFYICLAPAPFLDGQYTVFGQVIEGIDVVHKIAVGDVMEKVTIEKK
;
A
#
# COMPACT_ATOMS: atom_id res chain seq x y z
N MET A 1 23.74 86.98 17.58
CA MET A 1 22.98 87.47 18.76
C MET A 1 22.37 86.28 19.47
N ARG A 2 22.67 86.21 20.76
CA ARG A 2 22.00 85.45 21.83
C ARG A 2 21.73 83.97 21.67
N LYS A 3 22.54 83.05 22.27
CA LYS A 3 22.49 82.55 23.63
C LYS A 3 21.11 82.03 24.03
N ILE A 4 20.99 80.71 24.34
CA ILE A 4 20.74 80.28 25.74
C ILE A 4 20.95 78.76 25.77
N ALA A 5 21.83 78.38 26.68
CA ALA A 5 22.01 76.98 27.15
C ALA A 5 20.92 76.69 28.21
N MET A 6 20.49 75.43 28.29
CA MET A 6 19.93 74.94 29.53
C MET A 6 20.25 73.48 29.75
N LEU A 7 20.98 73.28 30.75
CA LEU A 7 21.42 72.02 31.40
C LEU A 7 20.31 71.59 32.35
N LEU A 8 20.09 70.26 32.48
CA LEU A 8 19.58 69.60 33.71
C LEU A 8 19.46 68.08 33.38
N VAL A 9 20.30 67.25 33.88
CA VAL A 9 20.44 66.61 35.18
C VAL A 9 19.67 65.31 35.35
N PHE A 10 20.46 64.24 35.44
CA PHE A 10 20.34 63.05 36.29
C PHE A 10 19.03 62.21 36.27
N GLY A 11 19.23 60.95 36.00
CA GLY A 11 18.33 59.89 36.38
C GLY A 11 18.91 58.49 36.01
N ILE A 12 19.87 58.04 36.81
CA ILE A 12 20.35 56.64 36.76
C ILE A 12 19.27 55.79 37.41
N PHE A 13 18.59 54.98 36.61
CA PHE A 13 17.83 53.86 37.14
C PHE A 13 18.50 52.56 36.66
N LEU A 14 19.21 51.93 37.59
CA LEU A 14 19.73 50.61 37.52
C LEU A 14 18.56 49.66 37.74
N THR A 15 18.02 49.10 36.67
CA THR A 15 17.13 47.95 36.77
C THR A 15 17.89 46.72 36.34
N THR A 16 18.23 45.91 37.30
CA THR A 16 18.72 44.52 37.11
C THR A 16 17.61 43.68 36.51
N ASN A 17 17.70 43.42 35.21
CA ASN A 17 16.89 42.37 34.61
C ASN A 17 17.55 41.03 34.85
N LEU A 18 16.89 40.21 35.69
CA LEU A 18 17.12 38.78 35.79
C LEU A 18 16.91 38.17 34.42
N ILE A 19 17.96 37.58 33.87
CA ILE A 19 17.86 36.68 32.70
C ILE A 19 17.33 35.36 33.22
N SER A 20 16.04 35.12 33.02
CA SER A 20 15.46 33.78 33.12
C SER A 20 16.01 32.96 31.98
N ALA A 21 16.82 31.96 32.28
CA ALA A 21 17.18 30.92 31.34
C ALA A 21 15.92 30.13 31.02
N GLU A 22 15.35 30.32 29.84
CA GLU A 22 14.39 29.39 29.28
C GLU A 22 15.14 28.10 28.90
N GLU A 23 14.89 27.05 29.65
CA GLU A 23 15.24 25.68 29.27
C GLU A 23 14.53 25.34 27.96
N GLY A 24 15.30 25.31 26.88
CA GLY A 24 14.84 24.82 25.60
C GLY A 24 14.45 23.34 25.73
N GLY A 25 13.17 23.11 25.98
CA GLY A 25 12.60 21.75 25.89
C GLY A 25 12.85 21.16 24.52
N LYS A 26 13.78 20.22 24.45
CA LYS A 26 14.05 19.42 23.28
C LYS A 26 12.82 18.56 23.02
N VAL A 27 11.96 19.02 22.13
CA VAL A 27 10.86 18.22 21.61
C VAL A 27 11.47 17.13 20.72
N GLU A 28 11.78 15.99 21.33
CA GLU A 28 12.04 14.77 20.57
C GLU A 28 10.74 14.37 19.87
N SER A 29 10.62 14.75 18.61
CA SER A 29 9.61 14.15 17.73
C SER A 29 9.97 12.67 17.59
N LYS A 30 9.35 11.80 18.37
CA LYS A 30 9.29 10.38 18.07
C LYS A 30 8.66 10.28 16.70
N ALA A 31 9.46 10.07 15.67
CA ALA A 31 8.99 9.61 14.37
C ALA A 31 8.23 8.30 14.65
N GLN A 32 6.90 8.36 14.64
CA GLN A 32 6.08 7.15 14.62
C GLN A 32 6.45 6.41 13.36
N GLU A 33 7.16 5.31 13.51
CA GLU A 33 7.39 4.35 12.44
C GLU A 33 6.01 3.95 11.91
N LYS A 34 5.67 4.47 10.72
CA LYS A 34 4.38 4.22 10.09
C LYS A 34 4.36 2.76 9.67
N THR A 35 3.90 1.89 10.57
CA THR A 35 3.74 0.46 10.27
C THR A 35 2.81 0.31 9.08
N MET A 36 3.30 -0.34 8.03
CA MET A 36 2.56 -0.58 6.80
C MET A 36 1.92 -1.97 6.85
N GLU A 37 0.63 -2.06 6.53
CA GLU A 37 0.00 -3.35 6.34
C GLU A 37 0.38 -3.95 4.99
N VAL A 38 0.71 -5.23 5.00
CA VAL A 38 1.08 -6.01 3.82
C VAL A 38 0.27 -7.30 3.75
N ALA A 39 0.10 -7.83 2.55
CA ALA A 39 -0.36 -9.20 2.39
C ALA A 39 0.84 -10.14 2.26
N VAL A 40 0.76 -11.29 2.91
CA VAL A 40 1.73 -12.38 2.79
C VAL A 40 1.01 -13.59 2.20
N ILE A 41 1.41 -14.00 0.99
CA ILE A 41 0.93 -15.22 0.33
C ILE A 41 2.00 -16.29 0.51
N GLN A 42 1.72 -17.30 1.32
CA GLN A 42 2.61 -18.44 1.55
C GLN A 42 2.37 -19.51 0.49
N THR A 43 3.44 -19.99 -0.11
CA THR A 43 3.42 -21.10 -1.09
C THR A 43 4.56 -22.07 -0.79
N LYS A 44 4.51 -23.27 -1.38
CA LYS A 44 5.65 -24.23 -1.30
C LYS A 44 6.93 -23.71 -1.94
N LYS A 45 6.85 -22.65 -2.76
CA LYS A 45 8.00 -22.05 -3.46
C LYS A 45 8.58 -20.85 -2.70
N GLY A 46 7.94 -20.45 -1.60
CA GLY A 46 8.31 -19.31 -0.77
C GLY A 46 7.15 -18.33 -0.58
N ASN A 47 7.43 -17.21 0.07
CA ASN A 47 6.46 -16.18 0.35
C ASN A 47 6.49 -15.09 -0.73
N ILE A 48 5.31 -14.61 -1.09
CA ILE A 48 5.12 -13.39 -1.89
C ILE A 48 4.52 -12.36 -0.96
N ILE A 49 5.19 -11.21 -0.80
CA ILE A 49 4.74 -10.14 0.08
C ILE A 49 4.49 -8.89 -0.75
N PHE A 50 3.29 -8.33 -0.65
CA PHE A 50 2.96 -7.10 -1.34
C PHE A 50 2.34 -6.04 -0.41
N LYS A 51 2.68 -4.78 -0.67
CA LYS A 51 2.06 -3.62 -0.04
C LYS A 51 0.77 -3.24 -0.74
N PHE A 52 -0.16 -2.65 0.00
CA PHE A 52 -1.41 -2.13 -0.53
C PHE A 52 -1.32 -0.67 -0.97
N PHE A 53 -2.25 -0.26 -1.82
CA PHE A 53 -2.49 1.13 -2.24
C PHE A 53 -3.89 1.59 -1.78
N PRO A 54 -4.10 1.80 -0.46
CA PRO A 54 -5.43 2.13 0.07
C PRO A 54 -5.95 3.50 -0.38
N ASP A 55 -5.07 4.44 -0.72
CA ASP A 55 -5.46 5.76 -1.22
C ASP A 55 -5.96 5.71 -2.67
N ASP A 56 -5.53 4.70 -3.45
CA ASP A 56 -5.87 4.55 -4.87
C ASP A 56 -7.04 3.58 -5.10
N ALA A 57 -7.22 2.58 -4.20
CA ALA A 57 -8.22 1.54 -4.33
C ALA A 57 -8.75 1.06 -2.95
N PRO A 58 -9.37 1.96 -2.14
CA PRO A 58 -9.75 1.66 -0.77
C PRO A 58 -10.69 0.47 -0.63
N ASN A 59 -11.76 0.41 -1.44
CA ASN A 59 -12.74 -0.68 -1.35
C ASN A 59 -12.16 -2.03 -1.78
N THR A 60 -11.29 -2.03 -2.77
CA THR A 60 -10.60 -3.24 -3.25
C THR A 60 -9.62 -3.76 -2.20
N VAL A 61 -8.84 -2.88 -1.57
CA VAL A 61 -7.94 -3.23 -0.47
C VAL A 61 -8.71 -3.82 0.71
N ASP A 62 -9.79 -3.17 1.12
CA ASP A 62 -10.63 -3.65 2.23
C ASP A 62 -11.28 -5.01 1.89
N ASN A 63 -11.75 -5.19 0.66
CA ASN A 63 -12.29 -6.47 0.18
C ASN A 63 -11.24 -7.59 0.24
N PHE A 64 -10.03 -7.33 -0.27
CA PHE A 64 -8.95 -8.32 -0.23
C PHE A 64 -8.60 -8.70 1.22
N LYS A 65 -8.41 -7.71 2.10
CA LYS A 65 -8.14 -7.93 3.53
C LYS A 65 -9.25 -8.73 4.21
N LYS A 66 -10.51 -8.39 3.95
CA LYS A 66 -11.68 -9.09 4.50
C LYS A 66 -11.68 -10.57 4.08
N LEU A 67 -11.41 -10.85 2.81
CA LEU A 67 -11.34 -12.21 2.28
C LEU A 67 -10.15 -12.98 2.87
N ALA A 68 -8.96 -12.36 2.92
CA ALA A 68 -7.76 -12.95 3.51
C ALA A 68 -7.97 -13.30 4.99
N ASN A 69 -8.51 -12.37 5.79
CA ASN A 69 -8.79 -12.57 7.20
C ASN A 69 -9.84 -13.67 7.48
N LYS A 70 -10.72 -13.94 6.51
CA LYS A 70 -11.66 -15.08 6.55
C LYS A 70 -11.04 -16.39 6.11
N GLY A 71 -9.77 -16.39 5.69
CA GLY A 71 -9.10 -17.56 5.13
C GLY A 71 -9.60 -17.96 3.73
N PHE A 72 -10.34 -17.08 3.04
CA PHE A 72 -10.94 -17.38 1.74
C PHE A 72 -9.92 -17.84 0.70
N TYR A 73 -8.72 -17.26 0.70
CA TYR A 73 -7.68 -17.56 -0.26
C TYR A 73 -6.87 -18.83 0.09
N ASN A 74 -6.99 -19.34 1.31
CA ASN A 74 -6.22 -20.51 1.75
C ASN A 74 -6.62 -21.76 0.94
N GLY A 75 -5.64 -22.43 0.38
CA GLY A 75 -5.84 -23.61 -0.46
C GLY A 75 -6.24 -23.30 -1.91
N LEU A 76 -6.48 -22.05 -2.29
CA LEU A 76 -6.77 -21.67 -3.66
C LEU A 76 -5.51 -21.75 -4.53
N LYS A 77 -5.71 -22.08 -5.81
CA LYS A 77 -4.61 -22.24 -6.78
C LYS A 77 -4.39 -20.96 -7.58
N PHE A 78 -3.17 -20.79 -8.03
CA PHE A 78 -2.91 -19.98 -9.22
C PHE A 78 -3.38 -20.80 -10.44
N HIS A 79 -4.53 -20.44 -10.98
CA HIS A 79 -5.18 -21.20 -12.03
C HIS A 79 -4.77 -20.79 -13.45
N ARG A 80 -4.08 -19.66 -13.58
CA ARG A 80 -3.57 -19.14 -14.87
C ARG A 80 -2.15 -18.59 -14.70
N ARG A 81 -1.31 -18.86 -15.71
CA ARG A 81 0.00 -18.24 -15.88
C ARG A 81 0.26 -18.00 -17.36
N GLU A 82 0.54 -16.76 -17.69
CA GLU A 82 0.98 -16.34 -19.03
C GLU A 82 2.43 -15.86 -18.91
N PRO A 83 3.39 -16.59 -19.47
CA PRO A 83 4.81 -16.24 -19.39
C PRO A 83 5.08 -14.83 -19.89
N GLY A 84 5.86 -14.04 -19.15
CA GLY A 84 6.15 -12.65 -19.49
C GLY A 84 4.97 -11.69 -19.35
N PHE A 85 3.84 -12.16 -18.79
CA PHE A 85 2.66 -11.32 -18.61
C PHE A 85 2.17 -11.35 -17.16
N VAL A 86 1.40 -12.39 -16.75
CA VAL A 86 0.80 -12.46 -15.42
C VAL A 86 0.74 -13.86 -14.85
N ILE A 87 0.64 -13.96 -13.52
CA ILE A 87 0.04 -15.09 -12.79
C ILE A 87 -1.29 -14.62 -12.20
N GLN A 88 -2.32 -15.50 -12.19
CA GLN A 88 -3.66 -15.16 -11.70
C GLN A 88 -4.17 -16.24 -10.74
N GLY A 89 -4.76 -15.78 -9.63
CA GLY A 89 -5.33 -16.63 -8.60
C GLY A 89 -6.59 -16.01 -7.97
N GLY A 90 -7.03 -16.56 -6.81
CA GLY A 90 -8.18 -16.04 -6.06
C GLY A 90 -9.53 -16.56 -6.56
N ASP A 91 -9.54 -17.57 -7.40
CA ASP A 91 -10.76 -18.24 -7.87
C ASP A 91 -11.02 -19.53 -7.06
N PRO A 92 -12.12 -19.61 -6.28
CA PRO A 92 -12.45 -20.83 -5.54
C PRO A 92 -12.79 -22.03 -6.40
N LYS A 93 -13.20 -21.83 -7.69
CA LYS A 93 -13.42 -22.91 -8.64
C LYS A 93 -12.15 -23.32 -9.38
N GLY A 94 -11.13 -22.47 -9.41
CA GLY A 94 -9.85 -22.73 -10.07
C GLY A 94 -9.91 -22.83 -11.59
N ASN A 95 -10.91 -22.26 -12.24
CA ASN A 95 -11.13 -22.29 -13.69
C ASN A 95 -11.40 -20.90 -14.31
N GLY A 96 -11.27 -19.84 -13.54
CA GLY A 96 -11.49 -18.46 -13.97
C GLY A 96 -12.93 -17.95 -13.83
N THR A 97 -13.89 -18.79 -13.39
CA THR A 97 -15.32 -18.42 -13.33
C THR A 97 -15.86 -18.23 -11.92
N GLY A 98 -15.06 -18.51 -10.89
CA GLY A 98 -15.46 -18.40 -9.50
C GLY A 98 -15.20 -17.03 -8.89
N GLY A 99 -15.77 -16.83 -7.70
CA GLY A 99 -15.61 -15.59 -6.94
C GLY A 99 -16.22 -15.72 -5.54
N PRO A 100 -16.27 -14.63 -4.76
CA PRO A 100 -16.71 -14.64 -3.38
C PRO A 100 -18.24 -14.64 -3.20
N GLY A 101 -19.02 -14.73 -4.29
CA GLY A 101 -20.48 -14.65 -4.30
C GLY A 101 -21.02 -13.22 -4.48
N TYR A 102 -20.17 -12.25 -4.72
CA TYR A 102 -20.50 -10.84 -4.98
C TYR A 102 -19.43 -10.19 -5.86
N THR A 103 -19.71 -8.99 -6.34
CA THR A 103 -18.75 -8.15 -7.07
C THR A 103 -18.54 -6.82 -6.35
N ILE A 104 -17.45 -6.15 -6.68
CA ILE A 104 -17.10 -4.82 -6.19
C ILE A 104 -16.99 -3.84 -7.35
N LYS A 105 -17.20 -2.54 -7.07
CA LYS A 105 -17.00 -1.46 -8.05
C LYS A 105 -15.54 -1.36 -8.45
N ALA A 106 -15.30 -1.03 -9.70
CA ALA A 106 -13.98 -0.74 -10.21
C ALA A 106 -13.43 0.55 -9.58
N GLU A 107 -12.13 0.52 -9.26
CA GLU A 107 -11.37 1.66 -8.76
C GLU A 107 -10.16 1.85 -9.68
N PHE A 108 -10.44 2.10 -10.98
CA PHE A 108 -9.40 2.35 -11.97
C PHE A 108 -8.59 3.58 -11.57
N ASN A 109 -7.27 3.45 -11.60
CA ASN A 109 -6.36 4.50 -11.14
C ASN A 109 -5.14 4.60 -12.06
N MET A 110 -4.27 5.57 -11.80
CA MET A 110 -3.10 5.86 -12.63
C MET A 110 -1.84 5.08 -12.25
N LYS A 111 -1.94 4.08 -11.36
CA LYS A 111 -0.80 3.21 -11.05
C LYS A 111 -0.47 2.36 -12.26
N PRO A 112 0.80 2.38 -12.73
CA PRO A 112 1.22 1.59 -13.88
C PRO A 112 1.30 0.10 -13.56
N HIS A 113 1.05 -0.73 -14.55
CA HIS A 113 1.30 -2.17 -14.49
C HIS A 113 2.78 -2.44 -14.74
N LEU A 114 3.57 -2.41 -13.68
CA LEU A 114 4.98 -2.80 -13.67
C LEU A 114 5.11 -4.27 -13.23
N GLU A 115 6.31 -4.83 -13.32
CA GLU A 115 6.60 -6.12 -12.71
C GLU A 115 6.25 -6.12 -11.22
N GLY A 116 5.55 -7.15 -10.74
CA GLY A 116 5.08 -7.26 -9.36
C GLY A 116 3.83 -6.43 -9.02
N THR A 117 3.24 -5.68 -9.98
CA THR A 117 1.97 -5.01 -9.74
C THR A 117 0.86 -6.02 -9.50
N VAL A 118 0.05 -5.76 -8.45
CA VAL A 118 -1.10 -6.58 -8.07
C VAL A 118 -2.38 -5.84 -8.44
N ALA A 119 -3.23 -6.45 -9.28
CA ALA A 119 -4.46 -5.86 -9.75
C ALA A 119 -5.61 -6.86 -9.80
N MET A 120 -6.87 -6.36 -9.79
CA MET A 120 -8.05 -7.20 -9.85
C MET A 120 -8.30 -7.72 -11.25
N ALA A 121 -8.53 -9.02 -11.35
CA ALA A 121 -9.11 -9.62 -12.56
C ALA A 121 -10.62 -9.31 -12.61
N ARG A 122 -11.15 -9.15 -13.82
CA ARG A 122 -12.56 -8.88 -14.10
C ARG A 122 -13.02 -9.47 -15.44
N SER A 123 -14.32 -9.57 -15.64
CA SER A 123 -14.91 -9.81 -16.96
C SER A 123 -14.92 -8.50 -17.79
N ASN A 124 -15.64 -8.49 -18.91
CA ASN A 124 -15.79 -7.28 -19.72
C ASN A 124 -16.51 -6.15 -18.97
N ALA A 125 -17.40 -6.48 -18.03
CA ALA A 125 -18.06 -5.46 -17.20
C ALA A 125 -17.08 -4.84 -16.19
N PRO A 126 -16.97 -3.52 -16.09
CA PRO A 126 -16.05 -2.85 -15.16
C PRO A 126 -16.23 -3.30 -13.71
N ASP A 127 -17.45 -3.35 -13.22
CA ASP A 127 -17.81 -3.66 -11.82
C ASP A 127 -18.01 -5.17 -11.58
N SER A 128 -17.21 -6.01 -12.23
CA SER A 128 -17.30 -7.47 -12.12
C SER A 128 -16.17 -8.13 -11.33
N ALA A 129 -15.24 -7.35 -10.79
CA ALA A 129 -14.21 -7.88 -9.92
C ALA A 129 -14.83 -8.44 -8.62
N GLY A 130 -14.21 -9.48 -8.07
CA GLY A 130 -14.66 -10.10 -6.81
C GLY A 130 -13.49 -10.50 -5.92
N SER A 131 -12.94 -11.69 -6.16
CA SER A 131 -11.78 -12.21 -5.41
C SER A 131 -10.57 -12.51 -6.28
N GLN A 132 -10.74 -12.63 -7.60
CA GLN A 132 -9.64 -12.96 -8.50
C GLN A 132 -8.70 -11.76 -8.68
N PHE A 133 -7.41 -12.02 -8.58
CA PHE A 133 -6.36 -11.04 -8.78
C PHE A 133 -5.23 -11.63 -9.63
N TYR A 134 -4.43 -10.76 -10.21
CA TYR A 134 -3.21 -11.17 -10.90
C TYR A 134 -2.00 -10.37 -10.41
N ILE A 135 -0.81 -10.94 -10.60
CA ILE A 135 0.47 -10.31 -10.36
C ILE A 135 1.22 -10.28 -11.69
N CYS A 136 1.68 -9.09 -12.09
CA CYS A 136 2.43 -8.92 -13.32
C CYS A 136 3.82 -9.54 -13.24
N LEU A 137 4.18 -10.32 -14.27
CA LEU A 137 5.54 -10.88 -14.43
C LEU A 137 6.47 -9.95 -15.21
N ALA A 138 5.91 -8.96 -15.92
CA ALA A 138 6.61 -7.93 -16.66
C ALA A 138 5.70 -6.70 -16.81
N PRO A 139 6.23 -5.54 -17.22
CA PRO A 139 5.41 -4.35 -17.49
C PRO A 139 4.33 -4.63 -18.55
N ALA A 140 3.10 -4.17 -18.27
CA ALA A 140 1.93 -4.35 -19.13
C ALA A 140 1.15 -3.02 -19.28
N PRO A 141 1.72 -1.99 -19.89
CA PRO A 141 1.13 -0.64 -19.93
C PRO A 141 -0.21 -0.58 -20.68
N PHE A 142 -0.51 -1.57 -21.52
CA PHE A 142 -1.81 -1.66 -22.20
C PHE A 142 -2.98 -1.98 -21.25
N LEU A 143 -2.72 -2.31 -19.96
CA LEU A 143 -3.72 -2.52 -18.91
C LEU A 143 -3.97 -1.24 -18.09
N ASP A 144 -3.11 -0.22 -18.22
CA ASP A 144 -3.17 0.99 -17.39
C ASP A 144 -4.52 1.70 -17.55
N GLY A 145 -5.10 2.13 -16.41
CA GLY A 145 -6.40 2.78 -16.38
C GLY A 145 -7.61 1.86 -16.67
N GLN A 146 -7.39 0.57 -16.95
CA GLN A 146 -8.45 -0.38 -17.31
C GLN A 146 -8.71 -1.45 -16.25
N TYR A 147 -7.81 -1.58 -15.29
CA TYR A 147 -7.90 -2.53 -14.18
C TYR A 147 -7.56 -1.82 -12.86
N THR A 148 -8.18 -2.28 -11.77
CA THR A 148 -7.93 -1.73 -10.44
C THR A 148 -6.59 -2.26 -9.91
N VAL A 149 -5.56 -1.43 -9.95
CA VAL A 149 -4.28 -1.70 -9.28
C VAL A 149 -4.45 -1.40 -7.79
N PHE A 150 -4.19 -2.37 -6.91
CA PHE A 150 -4.39 -2.21 -5.48
C PHE A 150 -3.18 -2.59 -4.62
N GLY A 151 -2.08 -3.03 -5.25
CA GLY A 151 -0.85 -3.36 -4.53
C GLY A 151 0.38 -3.54 -5.41
N GLN A 152 1.53 -3.72 -4.75
CA GLN A 152 2.83 -3.95 -5.37
C GLN A 152 3.63 -4.95 -4.56
N VAL A 153 4.17 -5.98 -5.19
CA VAL A 153 5.10 -6.93 -4.58
C VAL A 153 6.35 -6.17 -4.13
N ILE A 154 6.73 -6.37 -2.87
CA ILE A 154 7.91 -5.78 -2.24
C ILE A 154 8.96 -6.84 -1.86
N GLU A 155 8.53 -8.09 -1.68
CA GLU A 155 9.43 -9.23 -1.43
C GLU A 155 8.90 -10.46 -2.14
N GLY A 156 9.79 -11.34 -2.61
CA GLY A 156 9.44 -12.60 -3.24
C GLY A 156 9.09 -12.50 -4.73
N ILE A 157 9.61 -11.49 -5.44
CA ILE A 157 9.41 -11.40 -6.90
C ILE A 157 9.99 -12.62 -7.63
N ASP A 158 11.10 -13.19 -7.14
CA ASP A 158 11.67 -14.43 -7.64
C ASP A 158 10.73 -15.64 -7.42
N VAL A 159 9.95 -15.62 -6.33
CA VAL A 159 8.90 -16.63 -6.07
C VAL A 159 7.76 -16.45 -7.07
N VAL A 160 7.32 -15.21 -7.34
CA VAL A 160 6.30 -14.90 -8.36
C VAL A 160 6.68 -15.52 -9.70
N HIS A 161 7.93 -15.39 -10.12
CA HIS A 161 8.43 -15.97 -11.37
C HIS A 161 8.47 -17.52 -11.38
N LYS A 162 8.59 -18.14 -10.20
CA LYS A 162 8.60 -19.62 -10.06
C LYS A 162 7.19 -20.22 -9.98
N ILE A 163 6.15 -19.43 -9.71
CA ILE A 163 4.76 -19.93 -9.63
C ILE A 163 4.36 -20.57 -10.95
N ALA A 164 3.75 -21.73 -10.87
CA ALA A 164 3.18 -22.46 -11.99
C ALA A 164 1.66 -22.63 -11.82
N VAL A 165 0.97 -22.96 -12.91
CA VAL A 165 -0.46 -23.32 -12.84
C VAL A 165 -0.62 -24.53 -11.91
N GLY A 166 -1.55 -24.41 -10.97
CA GLY A 166 -1.82 -25.43 -9.95
C GLY A 166 -1.07 -25.24 -8.63
N ASP A 167 -0.08 -24.34 -8.55
CA ASP A 167 0.54 -23.99 -7.25
C ASP A 167 -0.50 -23.36 -6.33
N VAL A 168 -0.39 -23.69 -5.04
CA VAL A 168 -1.39 -23.37 -4.04
C VAL A 168 -0.92 -22.20 -3.17
N MET A 169 -1.82 -21.29 -2.91
CA MET A 169 -1.72 -20.31 -1.80
C MET A 169 -2.03 -21.06 -0.50
N GLU A 170 -1.01 -21.58 0.20
CA GLU A 170 -1.21 -22.39 1.41
C GLU A 170 -1.88 -21.57 2.51
N LYS A 171 -1.46 -20.31 2.64
CA LYS A 171 -2.04 -19.35 3.57
C LYS A 171 -1.88 -17.94 3.04
N VAL A 172 -2.89 -17.09 3.26
CA VAL A 172 -2.81 -15.65 2.97
C VAL A 172 -3.16 -14.89 4.23
N THR A 173 -2.23 -14.03 4.70
CA THR A 173 -2.37 -13.23 5.92
C THR A 173 -2.15 -11.75 5.65
N ILE A 174 -2.71 -10.91 6.53
CA ILE A 174 -2.44 -9.48 6.58
C ILE A 174 -1.56 -9.23 7.80
N GLU A 175 -0.40 -8.63 7.57
CA GLU A 175 0.62 -8.40 8.60
C GLU A 175 1.03 -6.92 8.64
N LYS A 176 1.60 -6.48 9.77
CA LYS A 176 2.19 -5.16 9.91
C LYS A 176 3.71 -5.28 9.76
N LYS A 177 4.26 -4.45 8.92
CA LYS A 177 5.71 -4.29 8.71
C LYS A 177 6.15 -2.86 9.00
#